data_de6847afc6bd504ea636712092f6194f
#
_entry.id   de6847afc6bd504ea636712092f6194f
#
_cell.length_a   1.000
_cell.length_b   1.000
_cell.length_c   1.000
_cell.angle_alpha   90.00
_cell.angle_beta   90.00
_cell.angle_gamma   90.00
#
_symmetry.space_group_name_H-M   'P 1'
#
loop_
_entity.id
_entity.type
_entity.pdbx_description
1 polymer ?
#
loop_
_entity_poly.entity_id
_entity_poly.type
_entity_poly.pdbx_seq_one_letter_code
_entity_poly.pdbx_strand_id
1 'polypeptide(L)'
;LVRSRGLGDVYKRQILLEGRDPEEFRRHVAVQAQIELGFERFLDEKNYQAIVTHFGDLGALKQLPGLAIQRLMGKGYGFGAEGDWKVAAMVRLMKIMTEGKKDAKGTSMLEDYTYNFVKGKEGILEAHMLEICPSIADGPISIKCQPLSMGDREDPARLVFTSKEGKGIATSLIDLGNRFRLIINDVDCKKVEKPMPKLPVATNFWTPQPDLYTGAEAWILAGGAHHTAFTYDLTAEQMGDWANAMGIEAVYIDKDTKIRDFKRDLQIGELFYR
;
A
#
# COMPACT_ATOMS: atom_id res chain seq x y z
N LEU A 1 -18.60 -15.10 -13.07
CA LEU A 1 -18.46 -15.98 -11.90
C LEU A 1 -16.97 -16.19 -11.63
N VAL A 2 -16.35 -15.28 -10.90
CA VAL A 2 -14.98 -15.47 -10.41
C VAL A 2 -15.08 -16.43 -9.24
N ARG A 3 -14.71 -17.68 -9.46
CA ARG A 3 -14.49 -18.64 -8.38
C ARG A 3 -13.35 -18.11 -7.52
N SER A 4 -13.66 -17.61 -6.34
CA SER A 4 -12.70 -17.41 -5.28
C SER A 4 -12.01 -18.75 -4.99
N ARG A 5 -10.83 -18.98 -5.56
CA ARG A 5 -9.94 -20.02 -5.04
C ARG A 5 -9.64 -19.64 -3.61
N GLY A 6 -10.09 -20.51 -2.71
CA GLY A 6 -10.05 -20.27 -1.28
C GLY A 6 -8.66 -19.84 -0.81
N LEU A 7 -8.60 -18.73 -0.11
CA LEU A 7 -7.46 -18.29 0.74
C LEU A 7 -7.13 -19.32 1.85
N GLY A 8 -7.71 -20.53 1.79
CA GLY A 8 -7.65 -21.55 2.84
C GLY A 8 -6.29 -22.22 3.02
N ASP A 9 -5.44 -22.27 2.01
CA ASP A 9 -4.22 -23.10 2.08
C ASP A 9 -2.89 -22.31 2.09
N VAL A 10 -2.89 -20.99 1.91
CA VAL A 10 -1.64 -20.24 1.77
C VAL A 10 -1.19 -19.59 3.08
N TYR A 11 -2.08 -19.40 4.05
CA TYR A 11 -1.73 -18.68 5.26
C TYR A 11 -2.11 -19.47 6.52
N LYS A 12 -1.13 -20.00 7.22
CA LYS A 12 -1.30 -20.39 8.64
C LYS A 12 -1.48 -19.12 9.45
N ARG A 13 -2.72 -18.69 9.61
CA ARG A 13 -3.06 -17.53 10.43
C ARG A 13 -2.83 -17.88 11.90
N GLN A 14 -2.09 -17.04 12.59
CA GLN A 14 -1.94 -17.13 14.02
C GLN A 14 -2.86 -16.10 14.69
N ILE A 15 -3.64 -16.52 15.66
CA ILE A 15 -4.40 -15.63 16.53
C ILE A 15 -3.50 -15.27 17.72
N LEU A 16 -3.18 -14.00 17.87
CA LEU A 16 -2.35 -13.51 18.96
C LEU A 16 -3.22 -12.74 19.95
N LEU A 17 -3.64 -13.42 21.00
CA LEU A 17 -4.49 -12.84 22.05
C LEU A 17 -3.79 -11.76 22.86
N GLU A 18 -2.47 -11.90 23.06
CA GLU A 18 -1.63 -10.94 23.81
C GLU A 18 -2.23 -10.54 25.17
N GLY A 19 -2.83 -11.51 25.85
CA GLY A 19 -3.46 -11.32 27.16
C GLY A 19 -4.92 -10.88 27.13
N ARG A 20 -5.52 -10.67 25.95
CA ARG A 20 -6.96 -10.40 25.84
C ARG A 20 -7.80 -11.64 26.11
N ASP A 21 -8.99 -11.40 26.62
CA ASP A 21 -10.03 -12.42 26.69
C ASP A 21 -10.40 -12.91 25.28
N PRO A 22 -10.50 -14.24 25.03
CA PRO A 22 -10.83 -14.79 23.73
C PRO A 22 -12.19 -14.36 23.18
N GLU A 23 -13.20 -14.14 24.02
CA GLU A 23 -14.54 -13.71 23.60
C GLU A 23 -14.52 -12.22 23.21
N GLU A 24 -13.79 -11.40 23.97
CA GLU A 24 -13.56 -10.00 23.61
C GLU A 24 -12.83 -9.90 22.26
N PHE A 25 -11.78 -10.69 22.06
CA PHE A 25 -11.06 -10.75 20.78
C PHE A 25 -11.99 -11.12 19.61
N ARG A 26 -12.80 -12.16 19.76
CA ARG A 26 -13.79 -12.56 18.74
C ARG A 26 -14.79 -11.45 18.42
N ARG A 27 -15.24 -10.71 19.44
CA ARG A 27 -16.14 -9.57 19.25
C ARG A 27 -15.50 -8.48 18.38
N HIS A 28 -14.24 -8.13 18.62
CA HIS A 28 -13.51 -7.16 17.80
C HIS A 28 -13.36 -7.63 16.36
N VAL A 29 -13.02 -8.90 16.13
CA VAL A 29 -12.94 -9.49 14.78
C VAL A 29 -14.31 -9.51 14.10
N ALA A 30 -15.39 -9.81 14.83
CA ALA A 30 -16.76 -9.81 14.30
C ALA A 30 -17.18 -8.41 13.81
N VAL A 31 -16.80 -7.35 14.53
CA VAL A 31 -17.04 -5.95 14.10
C VAL A 31 -16.35 -5.69 12.76
N GLN A 32 -15.09 -6.12 12.58
CA GLN A 32 -14.39 -5.98 11.30
C GLN A 32 -15.07 -6.78 10.18
N ALA A 33 -15.57 -7.97 10.46
CA ALA A 33 -16.32 -8.76 9.49
C ALA A 33 -17.62 -8.05 9.05
N GLN A 34 -18.33 -7.40 9.98
CA GLN A 34 -19.52 -6.60 9.65
C GLN A 34 -19.15 -5.40 8.77
N ILE A 35 -18.05 -4.71 9.08
CA ILE A 35 -17.55 -3.58 8.29
C ILE A 35 -17.17 -4.08 6.87
N GLU A 36 -16.44 -5.20 6.74
CA GLU A 36 -16.09 -5.80 5.46
C GLU A 36 -17.34 -6.09 4.60
N LEU A 37 -18.31 -6.78 5.17
CA LEU A 37 -19.56 -7.11 4.46
C LEU A 37 -20.35 -5.88 4.05
N GLY A 38 -20.41 -4.86 4.91
CA GLY A 38 -21.07 -3.59 4.61
C GLY A 38 -20.40 -2.86 3.44
N PHE A 39 -19.07 -2.76 3.46
CA PHE A 39 -18.32 -2.14 2.38
C PHE A 39 -18.42 -2.95 1.07
N GLU A 40 -18.26 -4.27 1.13
CA GLU A 40 -18.35 -5.13 -0.05
C GLU A 40 -19.72 -4.99 -0.72
N ARG A 41 -20.79 -5.05 0.06
CA ARG A 41 -22.14 -4.84 -0.45
C ARG A 41 -22.31 -3.46 -1.09
N PHE A 42 -21.85 -2.40 -0.43
CA PHE A 42 -21.92 -1.04 -0.98
C PHE A 42 -21.14 -0.91 -2.30
N LEU A 43 -19.93 -1.48 -2.36
CA LEU A 43 -19.09 -1.46 -3.55
C LEU A 43 -19.74 -2.21 -4.71
N ASP A 44 -20.29 -3.39 -4.44
CA ASP A 44 -20.95 -4.24 -5.44
C ASP A 44 -22.24 -3.57 -5.96
N GLU A 45 -23.11 -3.05 -5.08
CA GLU A 45 -24.36 -2.37 -5.47
C GLU A 45 -24.11 -1.13 -6.34
N LYS A 46 -22.97 -0.47 -6.16
CA LYS A 46 -22.59 0.73 -6.91
C LYS A 46 -21.62 0.46 -8.05
N ASN A 47 -21.18 -0.79 -8.20
CA ASN A 47 -20.12 -1.17 -9.14
C ASN A 47 -18.81 -0.38 -8.95
N TYR A 48 -18.50 -0.05 -7.69
CA TYR A 48 -17.24 0.59 -7.34
C TYR A 48 -16.15 -0.46 -7.14
N GLN A 49 -14.94 -0.14 -7.57
CA GLN A 49 -13.82 -1.08 -7.56
C GLN A 49 -12.69 -0.67 -6.60
N ALA A 50 -12.86 0.46 -5.95
CA ALA A 50 -11.94 0.97 -4.95
C ALA A 50 -12.70 1.77 -3.89
N ILE A 51 -12.09 1.91 -2.72
CA ILE A 51 -12.64 2.67 -1.59
C ILE A 51 -11.53 3.47 -0.93
N VAL A 52 -11.90 4.61 -0.39
CA VAL A 52 -11.06 5.40 0.51
C VAL A 52 -11.77 5.56 1.84
N THR A 53 -11.00 5.67 2.92
CA THR A 53 -11.51 5.98 4.25
C THR A 53 -10.71 7.14 4.84
N HIS A 54 -11.32 7.84 5.81
CA HIS A 54 -10.64 8.87 6.57
C HIS A 54 -10.97 8.68 8.05
N PHE A 55 -9.97 8.63 8.92
CA PHE A 55 -10.13 8.31 10.35
C PHE A 55 -10.98 9.36 11.09
N GLY A 56 -11.05 10.58 10.61
CA GLY A 56 -11.89 11.66 11.16
C GLY A 56 -13.34 11.64 10.69
N ASP A 57 -13.71 10.80 9.72
CA ASP A 57 -15.06 10.77 9.12
C ASP A 57 -15.52 9.34 8.84
N LEU A 58 -15.67 8.57 9.91
CA LEU A 58 -16.12 7.17 9.85
C LEU A 58 -17.58 6.98 10.32
N GLY A 59 -18.29 8.06 10.56
CA GLY A 59 -19.70 8.01 10.98
C GLY A 59 -19.91 7.09 12.18
N ALA A 60 -20.80 6.11 12.03
CA ALA A 60 -21.21 5.17 13.10
C ALA A 60 -20.30 3.94 13.23
N LEU A 61 -19.20 3.82 12.46
CA LEU A 61 -18.30 2.68 12.57
C LEU A 61 -17.66 2.65 13.97
N LYS A 62 -17.72 1.50 14.63
CA LYS A 62 -17.17 1.32 15.98
C LYS A 62 -15.65 1.18 16.00
N GLN A 63 -15.07 0.72 14.91
CA GLN A 63 -13.63 0.53 14.72
C GLN A 63 -13.16 1.18 13.42
N LEU A 64 -11.88 1.54 13.36
CA LEU A 64 -11.21 1.80 12.09
C LEU A 64 -11.15 0.50 11.27
N PRO A 65 -11.40 0.53 9.95
CA PRO A 65 -11.67 -0.68 9.15
C PRO A 65 -10.39 -1.42 8.71
N GLY A 66 -9.52 -1.80 9.65
CA GLY A 66 -8.23 -2.43 9.37
C GLY A 66 -8.34 -3.79 8.67
N LEU A 67 -8.76 -4.82 9.39
CA LEU A 67 -8.91 -6.18 8.83
C LEU A 67 -9.89 -6.19 7.65
N ALA A 68 -10.96 -5.40 7.71
CA ALA A 68 -11.94 -5.30 6.63
C ALA A 68 -11.28 -4.85 5.31
N ILE A 69 -10.51 -3.76 5.35
CA ILE A 69 -9.83 -3.22 4.18
C ILE A 69 -8.73 -4.16 3.68
N GLN A 70 -7.93 -4.74 4.58
CA GLN A 70 -6.91 -5.71 4.18
C GLN A 70 -7.51 -6.89 3.41
N ARG A 71 -8.68 -7.36 3.82
CA ARG A 71 -9.40 -8.45 3.15
C ARG A 71 -10.00 -8.01 1.82
N LEU A 72 -10.59 -6.81 1.75
CA LEU A 72 -11.10 -6.25 0.48
C LEU A 72 -9.98 -6.07 -0.54
N MET A 73 -8.82 -5.53 -0.14
CA MET A 73 -7.65 -5.49 -1.03
C MET A 73 -7.21 -6.90 -1.45
N GLY A 74 -7.25 -7.88 -0.55
CA GLY A 74 -6.98 -9.28 -0.87
C GLY A 74 -7.94 -9.87 -1.90
N LYS A 75 -9.17 -9.36 -1.99
CA LYS A 75 -10.19 -9.73 -2.99
C LYS A 75 -10.03 -8.97 -4.32
N GLY A 76 -9.13 -8.01 -4.40
CA GLY A 76 -8.83 -7.26 -5.62
C GLY A 76 -9.29 -5.80 -5.64
N TYR A 77 -10.01 -5.33 -4.63
CA TYR A 77 -10.38 -3.91 -4.54
C TYR A 77 -9.15 -3.02 -4.35
N GLY A 78 -9.22 -1.79 -4.87
CA GLY A 78 -8.26 -0.75 -4.57
C GLY A 78 -8.55 -0.08 -3.22
N PHE A 79 -7.51 0.40 -2.58
CA PHE A 79 -7.63 1.17 -1.34
C PHE A 79 -6.62 2.30 -1.29
N GLY A 80 -7.04 3.45 -0.77
CA GLY A 80 -6.22 4.58 -0.36
C GLY A 80 -6.68 5.09 1.00
N ALA A 81 -5.75 5.30 1.91
CA ALA A 81 -6.05 5.87 3.21
C ALA A 81 -6.33 7.36 3.11
N GLU A 82 -6.98 7.91 4.14
CA GLU A 82 -7.10 9.34 4.39
C GLU A 82 -7.70 10.15 3.22
N GLY A 83 -8.55 9.51 2.42
CA GLY A 83 -9.19 10.15 1.28
C GLY A 83 -8.35 10.11 -0.01
N ASP A 84 -7.19 9.44 -0.02
CA ASP A 84 -6.31 9.37 -1.21
C ASP A 84 -6.88 8.44 -2.28
N TRP A 85 -7.83 9.00 -3.05
CA TRP A 85 -8.47 8.27 -4.14
C TRP A 85 -7.50 7.92 -5.28
N LYS A 86 -6.43 8.69 -5.46
CA LYS A 86 -5.42 8.43 -6.50
C LYS A 86 -4.64 7.15 -6.21
N VAL A 87 -4.21 6.98 -4.96
CA VAL A 87 -3.58 5.71 -4.53
C VAL A 87 -4.57 4.56 -4.62
N ALA A 88 -5.84 4.75 -4.22
CA ALA A 88 -6.87 3.73 -4.36
C ALA A 88 -7.04 3.27 -5.82
N ALA A 89 -7.09 4.23 -6.76
CA ALA A 89 -7.18 3.95 -8.19
C ALA A 89 -5.94 3.20 -8.71
N MET A 90 -4.74 3.63 -8.31
CA MET A 90 -3.49 2.99 -8.73
C MET A 90 -3.34 1.56 -8.19
N VAL A 91 -3.71 1.32 -6.92
CA VAL A 91 -3.72 -0.04 -6.35
C VAL A 91 -4.68 -0.94 -7.13
N ARG A 92 -5.88 -0.45 -7.48
CA ARG A 92 -6.82 -1.22 -8.30
C ARG A 92 -6.29 -1.48 -9.70
N LEU A 93 -5.73 -0.48 -10.35
CA LEU A 93 -5.12 -0.60 -11.67
C LEU A 93 -4.05 -1.69 -11.70
N MET A 94 -3.10 -1.64 -10.77
CA MET A 94 -2.02 -2.63 -10.68
C MET A 94 -2.56 -4.05 -10.48
N LYS A 95 -3.63 -4.21 -9.69
CA LYS A 95 -4.30 -5.51 -9.50
C LYS A 95 -4.96 -6.01 -10.79
N ILE A 96 -5.56 -5.12 -11.58
CA ILE A 96 -6.13 -5.48 -12.90
C ILE A 96 -5.03 -5.89 -13.86
N MET A 97 -3.95 -5.12 -13.96
CA MET A 97 -2.83 -5.40 -14.86
C MET A 97 -2.11 -6.73 -14.54
N THR A 98 -2.23 -7.20 -13.31
CA THR A 98 -1.61 -8.45 -12.85
C THR A 98 -2.60 -9.60 -12.69
N GLU A 99 -3.86 -9.40 -13.07
CA GLU A 99 -4.90 -10.44 -12.99
C GLU A 99 -4.50 -11.67 -13.80
N GLY A 100 -4.61 -12.84 -13.19
CA GLY A 100 -4.23 -14.11 -13.84
C GLY A 100 -2.73 -14.41 -13.88
N LYS A 101 -1.86 -13.54 -13.40
CA LYS A 101 -0.43 -13.82 -13.25
C LYS A 101 -0.23 -14.95 -12.23
N LYS A 102 0.36 -16.08 -12.67
CA LYS A 102 0.46 -17.29 -11.86
C LYS A 102 1.31 -17.06 -10.62
N ASP A 103 2.41 -16.50 -10.62
CA ASP A 103 3.32 -16.35 -9.48
C ASP A 103 3.31 -14.90 -8.93
N ALA A 104 2.13 -14.27 -8.91
CA ALA A 104 1.98 -12.93 -8.40
C ALA A 104 2.45 -12.81 -6.95
N LYS A 105 3.33 -11.86 -6.68
CA LYS A 105 3.87 -11.58 -5.35
C LYS A 105 3.04 -10.56 -4.57
N GLY A 106 2.22 -9.80 -5.27
CA GLY A 106 1.20 -8.96 -4.69
C GLY A 106 1.37 -7.46 -4.88
N THR A 107 0.27 -6.78 -4.58
CA THR A 107 0.10 -5.32 -4.70
C THR A 107 -0.54 -4.78 -3.44
N SER A 108 -0.10 -3.62 -2.96
CA SER A 108 -0.62 -2.95 -1.77
C SER A 108 -0.56 -1.42 -1.90
N MET A 109 -1.35 -0.73 -1.12
CA MET A 109 -1.02 0.60 -0.65
C MET A 109 0.05 0.47 0.45
N LEU A 110 0.98 1.42 0.52
CA LEU A 110 1.99 1.59 1.56
C LEU A 110 2.16 3.07 1.90
N GLU A 111 2.81 3.35 3.02
CA GLU A 111 3.15 4.69 3.49
C GLU A 111 4.61 4.70 3.92
N ASP A 112 5.38 5.73 3.53
CA ASP A 112 6.75 5.95 3.99
C ASP A 112 6.77 6.39 5.46
N TYR A 113 6.74 5.40 6.35
CA TYR A 113 6.56 5.59 7.78
C TYR A 113 7.80 6.16 8.47
N THR A 114 8.99 5.72 8.08
CA THR A 114 10.25 6.26 8.62
C THR A 114 11.45 5.94 7.74
N TYR A 115 12.39 6.87 7.71
CA TYR A 115 13.65 6.78 6.97
C TYR A 115 14.78 6.35 7.89
N ASN A 116 15.54 5.34 7.48
CA ASN A 116 16.73 4.87 8.19
C ASN A 116 18.00 5.33 7.45
N PHE A 117 18.72 6.24 8.04
CA PHE A 117 19.97 6.81 7.50
C PHE A 117 21.23 6.15 8.05
N VAL A 118 21.12 5.06 8.79
CA VAL A 118 22.29 4.33 9.32
C VAL A 118 23.08 3.74 8.18
N LYS A 119 24.38 4.12 8.08
CA LYS A 119 25.29 3.68 7.02
C LYS A 119 25.31 2.16 6.88
N GLY A 120 25.08 1.68 5.65
CA GLY A 120 24.98 0.26 5.28
C GLY A 120 23.64 -0.39 5.60
N LYS A 121 22.67 0.39 6.13
CA LYS A 121 21.30 -0.04 6.43
C LYS A 121 20.25 0.98 5.96
N GLU A 122 20.64 1.81 5.01
CA GLU A 122 19.79 2.85 4.48
C GLU A 122 18.54 2.25 3.81
N GLY A 123 17.41 2.89 4.06
CA GLY A 123 16.13 2.49 3.49
C GLY A 123 14.94 3.15 4.16
N ILE A 124 13.75 2.82 3.67
CA ILE A 124 12.49 3.35 4.15
C ILE A 124 11.68 2.19 4.73
N LEU A 125 11.22 2.36 5.97
CA LEU A 125 10.22 1.48 6.55
C LEU A 125 8.86 1.93 6.06
N GLU A 126 8.23 1.06 5.34
CA GLU A 126 6.89 1.23 4.82
C GLU A 126 5.89 0.52 5.72
N ALA A 127 4.89 1.22 6.14
CA ALA A 127 3.82 0.70 6.96
C ALA A 127 2.54 1.48 6.69
N HIS A 128 1.47 1.09 7.30
CA HIS A 128 0.29 1.91 7.59
C HIS A 128 -0.36 1.33 8.85
N MET A 129 -1.12 2.13 9.56
CA MET A 129 -1.64 1.73 10.87
C MET A 129 -2.47 0.45 10.82
N LEU A 130 -3.15 0.16 9.72
CA LEU A 130 -4.07 -0.98 9.62
C LEU A 130 -4.05 -1.72 8.29
N GLU A 131 -3.94 -1.03 7.14
CA GLU A 131 -4.58 -1.48 5.89
C GLU A 131 -3.63 -2.08 4.84
N ILE A 132 -2.42 -2.49 5.19
CA ILE A 132 -1.50 -3.14 4.22
C ILE A 132 -2.07 -4.46 3.72
N CYS A 133 -2.06 -4.65 2.39
CA CYS A 133 -2.64 -5.82 1.74
C CYS A 133 -1.88 -7.12 2.06
N PRO A 134 -2.54 -8.19 2.49
CA PRO A 134 -1.87 -9.45 2.81
C PRO A 134 -1.29 -10.19 1.59
N SER A 135 -1.56 -9.75 0.37
CA SER A 135 -0.96 -10.35 -0.83
C SER A 135 0.57 -10.21 -0.89
N ILE A 136 1.13 -9.19 -0.23
CA ILE A 136 2.58 -8.96 -0.19
C ILE A 136 3.28 -9.69 0.97
N ALA A 137 2.54 -10.39 1.84
CA ALA A 137 3.09 -11.02 3.03
C ALA A 137 4.11 -12.13 2.71
N ASP A 138 5.17 -12.18 3.52
CA ASP A 138 6.13 -13.28 3.57
C ASP A 138 5.89 -14.12 4.83
N GLY A 139 5.51 -15.38 4.64
CA GLY A 139 5.28 -16.32 5.74
C GLY A 139 3.97 -16.13 6.51
N PRO A 140 3.95 -16.43 7.81
CA PRO A 140 2.72 -16.49 8.59
C PRO A 140 2.15 -15.10 8.85
N ILE A 141 0.83 -14.99 8.72
CA ILE A 141 0.06 -13.79 9.03
C ILE A 141 -0.60 -13.95 10.39
N SER A 142 -0.44 -12.97 11.26
CA SER A 142 -1.10 -12.92 12.56
C SER A 142 -2.27 -11.96 12.57
N ILE A 143 -3.33 -12.27 13.31
CA ILE A 143 -4.42 -11.34 13.62
C ILE A 143 -4.17 -10.78 15.01
N LYS A 144 -4.20 -9.47 15.14
CA LYS A 144 -4.08 -8.75 16.41
C LYS A 144 -5.24 -7.78 16.60
N CYS A 145 -5.61 -7.57 17.86
CA CYS A 145 -6.51 -6.50 18.30
C CYS A 145 -5.72 -5.64 19.28
N GLN A 146 -5.39 -4.41 18.91
CA GLN A 146 -4.62 -3.53 19.79
C GLN A 146 -5.14 -2.10 19.70
N PRO A 147 -4.99 -1.31 20.78
CA PRO A 147 -5.36 0.09 20.77
C PRO A 147 -4.72 0.85 19.60
N LEU A 148 -5.48 1.80 19.11
CA LEU A 148 -5.00 2.79 18.18
C LEU A 148 -5.34 4.16 18.76
N SER A 149 -4.35 5.01 18.93
CA SER A 149 -4.51 6.33 19.58
C SER A 149 -5.20 7.38 18.70
N MET A 150 -5.79 6.96 17.58
CA MET A 150 -6.49 7.84 16.65
C MET A 150 -7.97 7.48 16.57
N GLY A 151 -8.81 8.50 16.37
CA GLY A 151 -10.21 8.36 15.99
C GLY A 151 -11.19 8.00 17.11
N ASP A 152 -10.78 7.91 18.36
CA ASP A 152 -11.61 7.58 19.54
C ASP A 152 -12.56 6.40 19.30
N ARG A 153 -12.02 5.29 18.76
CA ARG A 153 -12.77 4.08 18.39
C ARG A 153 -12.30 2.88 19.22
N GLU A 154 -13.10 1.82 19.18
CA GLU A 154 -12.71 0.53 19.76
C GLU A 154 -11.45 -0.02 19.06
N ASP A 155 -10.67 -0.85 19.76
CA ASP A 155 -9.46 -1.46 19.27
C ASP A 155 -9.70 -2.25 17.97
N PRO A 156 -9.13 -1.84 16.82
CA PRO A 156 -9.39 -2.53 15.57
C PRO A 156 -8.59 -3.83 15.46
N ALA A 157 -9.24 -4.87 14.93
CA ALA A 157 -8.51 -6.05 14.50
C ALA A 157 -7.80 -5.77 13.16
N ARG A 158 -6.59 -6.32 13.02
CA ARG A 158 -5.75 -6.19 11.82
C ARG A 158 -4.84 -7.39 11.61
N LEU A 159 -4.42 -7.59 10.36
CA LEU A 159 -3.40 -8.55 9.99
C LEU A 159 -2.02 -7.91 10.18
N VAL A 160 -1.11 -8.66 10.80
CA VAL A 160 0.27 -8.26 11.02
C VAL A 160 1.19 -9.27 10.38
N PHE A 161 2.13 -8.79 9.59
CA PHE A 161 3.10 -9.59 8.86
C PHE A 161 4.27 -8.71 8.38
N THR A 162 5.33 -9.33 7.89
CA THR A 162 6.37 -8.66 7.09
C THR A 162 6.18 -9.01 5.62
N SER A 163 6.59 -8.12 4.72
CA SER A 163 6.49 -8.35 3.28
C SER A 163 7.63 -9.24 2.75
N LYS A 164 7.44 -9.73 1.52
CA LYS A 164 8.46 -10.47 0.76
C LYS A 164 9.67 -9.59 0.44
N GLU A 165 10.81 -10.23 0.27
CA GLU A 165 12.00 -9.60 -0.33
C GLU A 165 11.90 -9.60 -1.86
N GLY A 166 12.61 -8.67 -2.49
CA GLY A 166 12.77 -8.62 -3.94
C GLY A 166 12.52 -7.25 -4.53
N LYS A 167 12.65 -7.17 -5.84
CA LYS A 167 12.40 -5.95 -6.59
C LYS A 167 10.92 -5.66 -6.69
N GLY A 168 10.57 -4.40 -6.62
CA GLY A 168 9.23 -3.90 -6.83
C GLY A 168 9.28 -2.47 -7.35
N ILE A 169 8.10 -1.91 -7.57
CA ILE A 169 7.94 -0.48 -7.90
C ILE A 169 6.99 0.18 -6.93
N ALA A 170 7.35 1.38 -6.51
CA ALA A 170 6.48 2.30 -5.78
C ALA A 170 6.02 3.40 -6.73
N THR A 171 4.74 3.76 -6.71
CA THR A 171 4.20 4.81 -7.57
C THR A 171 3.38 5.82 -6.79
N SER A 172 3.43 7.07 -7.25
CA SER A 172 2.54 8.14 -6.77
C SER A 172 1.94 8.87 -7.96
N LEU A 173 0.61 8.90 -8.05
CA LEU A 173 -0.11 9.70 -9.02
C LEU A 173 -0.46 11.04 -8.39
N ILE A 174 0.12 12.12 -8.89
CA ILE A 174 -0.10 13.46 -8.36
C ILE A 174 -0.86 14.33 -9.35
N ASP A 175 -1.61 15.28 -8.81
CA ASP A 175 -2.36 16.29 -9.56
C ASP A 175 -1.59 17.61 -9.54
N LEU A 176 -1.22 18.09 -10.71
CA LEU A 176 -0.53 19.37 -10.91
C LEU A 176 -1.50 20.49 -11.36
N GLY A 177 -2.81 20.24 -11.27
CA GLY A 177 -3.87 21.18 -11.63
C GLY A 177 -4.22 21.14 -13.13
N ASN A 178 -3.25 21.15 -14.01
CA ASN A 178 -3.45 21.06 -15.47
C ASN A 178 -3.23 19.66 -16.04
N ARG A 179 -2.60 18.76 -15.28
CA ARG A 179 -2.29 17.39 -15.67
C ARG A 179 -2.07 16.48 -14.47
N PHE A 180 -2.06 15.19 -14.72
CA PHE A 180 -1.52 14.20 -13.79
C PHE A 180 -0.07 13.87 -14.11
N ARG A 181 0.71 13.61 -13.05
CA ARG A 181 2.06 13.04 -13.13
C ARG A 181 2.09 11.72 -12.38
N LEU A 182 2.55 10.67 -13.04
CA LEU A 182 2.86 9.39 -12.41
C LEU A 182 4.34 9.31 -12.11
N ILE A 183 4.70 9.29 -10.85
CA ILE A 183 6.06 9.04 -10.38
C ILE A 183 6.20 7.52 -10.20
N ILE A 184 7.25 6.95 -10.76
CA ILE A 184 7.53 5.52 -10.71
C ILE A 184 8.94 5.34 -10.17
N ASN A 185 9.08 4.71 -9.03
CA ASN A 185 10.38 4.44 -8.42
C ASN A 185 10.64 2.94 -8.31
N ASP A 186 11.74 2.49 -8.88
CA ASP A 186 12.25 1.14 -8.65
C ASP A 186 12.74 1.02 -7.21
N VAL A 187 12.33 -0.03 -6.51
CA VAL A 187 12.71 -0.27 -5.11
C VAL A 187 13.18 -1.70 -4.88
N ASP A 188 14.13 -1.85 -3.97
CA ASP A 188 14.63 -3.15 -3.53
C ASP A 188 14.11 -3.45 -2.12
N CYS A 189 13.11 -4.32 -2.01
CA CYS A 189 12.54 -4.75 -0.73
C CYS A 189 13.49 -5.72 -0.03
N LYS A 190 13.72 -5.46 1.24
CA LYS A 190 14.62 -6.21 2.11
C LYS A 190 13.87 -6.73 3.33
N LYS A 191 14.42 -7.74 3.95
CA LYS A 191 13.88 -8.29 5.19
C LYS A 191 13.96 -7.27 6.32
N VAL A 192 12.87 -7.16 7.07
CA VAL A 192 12.87 -6.44 8.34
C VAL A 192 13.62 -7.28 9.37
N GLU A 193 14.87 -6.88 9.69
CA GLU A 193 15.78 -7.69 10.51
C GLU A 193 15.38 -7.80 12.00
N LYS A 194 14.68 -6.80 12.51
CA LYS A 194 14.35 -6.71 13.94
C LYS A 194 12.85 -6.66 14.18
N PRO A 195 12.33 -7.40 15.16
CA PRO A 195 10.96 -7.23 15.62
C PRO A 195 10.71 -5.79 16.07
N MET A 196 9.55 -5.25 15.71
CA MET A 196 9.10 -3.93 16.14
C MET A 196 7.86 -4.06 17.03
N PRO A 197 8.01 -4.46 18.30
CA PRO A 197 6.87 -4.77 19.17
C PRO A 197 6.00 -3.56 19.48
N LYS A 198 6.55 -2.35 19.33
CA LYS A 198 5.78 -1.08 19.49
C LYS A 198 5.11 -0.62 18.21
N LEU A 199 5.33 -1.31 17.08
CA LEU A 199 4.69 -1.07 15.79
C LEU A 199 3.97 -2.34 15.34
N PRO A 200 2.81 -2.68 15.93
CA PRO A 200 2.09 -3.93 15.69
C PRO A 200 1.24 -3.86 14.43
N VAL A 201 1.86 -3.58 13.30
CA VAL A 201 1.24 -3.43 11.97
C VAL A 201 1.99 -4.25 10.94
N ALA A 202 1.42 -4.42 9.76
CA ALA A 202 2.14 -4.99 8.62
C ALA A 202 3.21 -4.01 8.14
N THR A 203 4.37 -4.53 7.74
CA THR A 203 5.53 -3.71 7.36
C THR A 203 6.19 -4.22 6.09
N ASN A 204 6.74 -3.29 5.33
CA ASN A 204 7.71 -3.51 4.27
C ASN A 204 8.95 -2.64 4.57
N PHE A 205 10.09 -3.02 4.06
CA PHE A 205 11.29 -2.19 4.13
C PHE A 205 12.00 -2.25 2.78
N TRP A 206 12.24 -1.10 2.18
CA TRP A 206 12.97 -1.03 0.91
C TRP A 206 14.05 0.02 0.87
N THR A 207 14.96 -0.15 -0.07
CA THR A 207 15.87 0.91 -0.51
C THR A 207 15.39 1.37 -1.89
N PRO A 208 15.03 2.65 -2.06
CA PRO A 208 14.74 3.20 -3.39
C PRO A 208 16.00 3.25 -4.24
N GLN A 209 15.86 3.10 -5.56
CA GLN A 209 16.96 3.27 -6.49
C GLN A 209 17.22 4.76 -6.76
N PRO A 210 18.49 5.15 -7.08
CA PRO A 210 19.71 4.33 -7.03
C PRO A 210 20.22 4.09 -5.60
N ASP A 211 19.83 4.93 -4.66
CA ASP A 211 20.12 4.90 -3.22
C ASP A 211 19.08 5.74 -2.46
N LEU A 212 19.06 5.63 -1.13
CA LEU A 212 18.08 6.33 -0.30
C LEU A 212 18.10 7.86 -0.51
N TYR A 213 19.28 8.46 -0.58
CA TYR A 213 19.39 9.92 -0.65
C TYR A 213 18.92 10.46 -2.00
N THR A 214 19.42 9.86 -3.08
CA THR A 214 19.06 10.24 -4.45
C THR A 214 17.60 9.93 -4.75
N GLY A 215 17.13 8.73 -4.38
CA GLY A 215 15.74 8.32 -4.60
C GLY A 215 14.75 9.20 -3.84
N ALA A 216 15.01 9.48 -2.57
CA ALA A 216 14.14 10.35 -1.76
C ALA A 216 14.16 11.81 -2.26
N GLU A 217 15.34 12.36 -2.63
CA GLU A 217 15.41 13.71 -3.22
C GLU A 217 14.61 13.78 -4.53
N ALA A 218 14.77 12.80 -5.41
CA ALA A 218 14.05 12.74 -6.68
C ALA A 218 12.53 12.63 -6.45
N TRP A 219 12.10 11.79 -5.50
CA TRP A 219 10.70 11.63 -5.13
C TRP A 219 10.06 12.95 -4.67
N ILE A 220 10.72 13.66 -3.76
CA ILE A 220 10.27 14.97 -3.28
C ILE A 220 10.24 16.01 -4.39
N LEU A 221 11.28 16.06 -5.24
CA LEU A 221 11.36 17.00 -6.37
C LEU A 221 10.25 16.78 -7.39
N ALA A 222 9.87 15.53 -7.63
CA ALA A 222 8.77 15.18 -8.53
C ALA A 222 7.38 15.48 -7.94
N GLY A 223 7.29 15.73 -6.63
CA GLY A 223 6.05 15.99 -5.90
C GLY A 223 5.42 14.74 -5.29
N GLY A 224 6.22 13.68 -5.08
CA GLY A 224 5.75 12.41 -4.54
C GLY A 224 5.08 12.55 -3.17
N ALA A 225 3.98 11.84 -2.99
CA ALA A 225 3.24 11.77 -1.73
C ALA A 225 3.81 10.68 -0.83
N HIS A 226 3.47 10.72 0.48
CA HIS A 226 3.86 9.67 1.43
C HIS A 226 3.03 8.38 1.27
N HIS A 227 1.82 8.45 0.74
CA HIS A 227 1.09 7.26 0.33
C HIS A 227 1.53 6.81 -1.07
N THR A 228 1.79 5.53 -1.23
CA THR A 228 2.23 4.91 -2.47
C THR A 228 1.36 3.72 -2.86
N ALA A 229 1.17 3.52 -4.16
CA ALA A 229 0.73 2.23 -4.68
C ALA A 229 1.98 1.43 -5.04
N PHE A 230 2.08 0.24 -4.47
CA PHE A 230 3.24 -0.63 -4.57
C PHE A 230 2.88 -1.98 -5.20
N THR A 231 3.77 -2.51 -6.02
CA THR A 231 3.65 -3.88 -6.54
C THR A 231 5.01 -4.53 -6.80
N TYR A 232 5.08 -5.86 -6.59
CA TYR A 232 6.18 -6.70 -7.05
C TYR A 232 6.00 -7.18 -8.50
N ASP A 233 4.85 -6.98 -9.08
CA ASP A 233 4.38 -7.75 -10.22
C ASP A 233 4.40 -7.00 -11.54
N LEU A 234 4.67 -5.70 -11.51
CA LEU A 234 4.83 -4.84 -12.68
C LEU A 234 6.23 -4.23 -12.72
N THR A 235 6.65 -3.84 -13.93
CA THR A 235 7.87 -3.07 -14.15
C THR A 235 7.56 -1.58 -14.31
N ALA A 236 8.57 -0.75 -14.12
CA ALA A 236 8.46 0.69 -14.36
C ALA A 236 8.04 0.98 -15.80
N GLU A 237 8.56 0.22 -16.78
CA GLU A 237 8.21 0.33 -18.20
C GLU A 237 6.70 0.10 -18.43
N GLN A 238 6.14 -0.99 -17.86
CA GLN A 238 4.70 -1.29 -18.01
C GLN A 238 3.81 -0.19 -17.44
N MET A 239 4.20 0.40 -16.31
CA MET A 239 3.46 1.52 -15.72
C MET A 239 3.60 2.80 -16.54
N GLY A 240 4.78 3.03 -17.11
CA GLY A 240 5.03 4.15 -18.01
C GLY A 240 4.24 4.03 -19.32
N ASP A 241 4.17 2.84 -19.90
CA ASP A 241 3.35 2.57 -21.10
C ASP A 241 1.87 2.85 -20.84
N TRP A 242 1.36 2.42 -19.68
CA TRP A 242 0.01 2.77 -19.28
C TRP A 242 -0.17 4.28 -19.14
N ALA A 243 0.74 4.98 -18.45
CA ALA A 243 0.66 6.43 -18.29
C ALA A 243 0.66 7.15 -19.63
N ASN A 244 1.54 6.75 -20.55
CA ASN A 244 1.62 7.30 -21.91
C ASN A 244 0.31 7.08 -22.69
N ALA A 245 -0.28 5.89 -22.62
CA ALA A 245 -1.56 5.57 -23.25
C ALA A 245 -2.71 6.43 -22.70
N MET A 246 -2.62 6.83 -21.43
CA MET A 246 -3.61 7.68 -20.76
C MET A 246 -3.32 9.18 -20.89
N GLY A 247 -2.24 9.58 -21.55
CA GLY A 247 -1.81 10.99 -21.65
C GLY A 247 -1.31 11.57 -20.32
N ILE A 248 -0.83 10.72 -19.41
CA ILE A 248 -0.30 11.10 -18.11
C ILE A 248 1.22 11.24 -18.21
N GLU A 249 1.79 12.31 -17.65
CA GLU A 249 3.23 12.47 -17.54
C GLU A 249 3.83 11.36 -16.69
N ALA A 250 4.79 10.59 -17.23
CA ALA A 250 5.52 9.56 -16.49
C ALA A 250 6.93 10.07 -16.11
N VAL A 251 7.30 9.91 -14.84
CA VAL A 251 8.61 10.28 -14.30
C VAL A 251 9.22 9.07 -13.61
N TYR A 252 10.45 8.71 -13.99
CA TYR A 252 11.14 7.51 -13.54
C TYR A 252 12.26 7.84 -12.55
N ILE A 253 12.30 7.07 -11.48
CA ILE A 253 13.40 7.08 -10.51
C ILE A 253 13.95 5.66 -10.45
N ASP A 254 15.16 5.48 -10.92
CA ASP A 254 15.81 4.19 -11.15
C ASP A 254 17.31 4.23 -10.84
N LYS A 255 18.01 3.14 -11.15
CA LYS A 255 19.45 2.99 -10.94
C LYS A 255 20.32 4.03 -11.68
N ASP A 256 19.81 4.64 -12.73
CA ASP A 256 20.52 5.60 -13.58
C ASP A 256 20.17 7.06 -13.24
N THR A 257 19.26 7.29 -12.28
CA THR A 257 18.79 8.60 -11.86
C THR A 257 19.93 9.46 -11.31
N LYS A 258 20.10 10.65 -11.89
CA LYS A 258 21.02 11.69 -11.43
C LYS A 258 20.24 12.97 -11.19
N ILE A 259 20.31 13.51 -10.00
CA ILE A 259 19.49 14.65 -9.57
C ILE A 259 19.56 15.85 -10.53
N ARG A 260 20.75 16.16 -11.05
CA ARG A 260 20.90 17.29 -12.01
C ARG A 260 20.10 17.08 -13.29
N ASP A 261 20.19 15.88 -13.85
CA ASP A 261 19.48 15.54 -15.09
C ASP A 261 17.97 15.43 -14.80
N PHE A 262 17.61 14.81 -13.70
CA PHE A 262 16.22 14.68 -13.23
C PHE A 262 15.52 16.05 -13.08
N LYS A 263 16.19 17.04 -12.45
CA LYS A 263 15.68 18.41 -12.34
C LYS A 263 15.44 19.05 -13.71
N ARG A 264 16.38 18.84 -14.66
CA ARG A 264 16.21 19.34 -16.03
C ARG A 264 15.02 18.68 -16.72
N ASP A 265 14.87 17.37 -16.58
CA ASP A 265 13.81 16.61 -17.22
C ASP A 265 12.42 17.00 -16.68
N LEU A 266 12.32 17.26 -15.38
CA LEU A 266 11.10 17.84 -14.78
C LEU A 266 10.77 19.22 -15.41
N GLN A 267 11.78 20.09 -15.60
CA GLN A 267 11.58 21.41 -16.24
C GLN A 267 11.14 21.28 -17.70
N ILE A 268 11.68 20.29 -18.42
CA ILE A 268 11.26 19.99 -19.79
C ILE A 268 9.80 19.49 -19.80
N GLY A 269 9.42 18.62 -18.88
CA GLY A 269 8.05 18.16 -18.70
C GLY A 269 7.05 19.32 -18.55
N GLU A 270 7.41 20.38 -17.82
CA GLU A 270 6.58 21.59 -17.69
C GLU A 270 6.30 22.31 -19.04
N LEU A 271 7.15 22.12 -20.04
CA LEU A 271 6.94 22.72 -21.37
C LEU A 271 6.03 21.85 -22.25
N PHE A 272 6.07 20.53 -22.11
CA PHE A 272 5.29 19.59 -22.94
C PHE A 272 3.86 19.39 -22.46
N TYR A 273 3.63 19.45 -21.16
CA TYR A 273 2.32 19.17 -20.55
C TYR A 273 1.59 20.46 -20.09
N ARG A 274 1.73 21.54 -20.86
CA ARG A 274 1.06 22.82 -20.58
C ARG A 274 -0.41 22.82 -20.99
#